data_3aa3cfa75038b92e1039ce7e6efd9934
#
_entry.id   3aa3cfa75038b92e1039ce7e6efd9934
#
_cell.length_a   1.000
_cell.length_b   1.000
_cell.length_c   1.000
_cell.angle_alpha   90.00
_cell.angle_beta   90.00
_cell.angle_gamma   90.00
#
_symmetry.space_group_name_H-M   'P 1'
#
loop_
_entity.id
_entity.type
_entity.pdbx_description
1 polymer ?
#
loop_
_entity_poly.entity_id
_entity_poly.type
_entity_poly.pdbx_seq_one_letter_code
_entity_poly.pdbx_strand_id
1 'polypeptide(L)'
;MRFTKMHGLGNDYIYFDLVSYPISSVDWRELAVRLSNRHTGIGGDGIVLIMPSEACDFRMRIFNADGSEAEMCGNASRCIGKYVYERGLTRKTIIALETGAGVKRLHLQVNNGVVETVCVEMGKAIVNEGLRMKDIRLNSSDSESAAWRPHLLETSETKVISPSSFILPPLSVVDMGNPHAVVMVDGEITDEMVWQSGPRIEKDPRFPHGTNVEFVRVENRQELRMRVWERGSGETMACGTGACASAVASYAKGLTDNEVTVHLLGGDLHISIDEHWQVRMTGGATIVFDGEVEVPLVADPR
;
A
#
# COMPACT_ATOMS: atom_id res chain seq x y z
N MET A 1 -20.17 14.57 13.71
CA MET A 1 -19.49 14.52 12.40
C MET A 1 -19.91 13.25 11.66
N ARG A 2 -20.32 13.37 10.41
CA ARG A 2 -20.68 12.20 9.58
C ARG A 2 -19.44 11.50 9.08
N PHE A 3 -19.48 10.17 9.01
CA PHE A 3 -18.43 9.33 8.44
C PHE A 3 -19.03 8.17 7.66
N THR A 4 -18.22 7.59 6.79
CA THR A 4 -18.52 6.34 6.10
C THR A 4 -17.42 5.34 6.40
N LYS A 5 -17.79 4.13 6.83
CA LYS A 5 -16.87 3.02 6.98
C LYS A 5 -16.75 2.29 5.64
N MET A 6 -15.51 2.15 5.17
CA MET A 6 -15.23 1.45 3.90
C MET A 6 -13.98 0.59 4.02
N HIS A 7 -13.86 -0.39 3.13
CA HIS A 7 -12.63 -1.16 2.98
C HIS A 7 -12.31 -1.46 1.51
N GLY A 8 -11.01 -1.57 1.22
CA GLY A 8 -10.48 -2.20 0.03
C GLY A 8 -9.82 -3.52 0.41
N LEU A 9 -10.51 -4.65 0.19
CA LEU A 9 -9.99 -5.99 0.49
C LEU A 9 -9.59 -6.19 1.97
N GLY A 10 -10.44 -5.76 2.89
CA GLY A 10 -10.20 -5.91 4.32
C GLY A 10 -9.32 -4.82 4.97
N ASN A 11 -8.58 -4.04 4.20
CA ASN A 11 -7.91 -2.83 4.71
C ASN A 11 -8.96 -1.73 4.86
N ASP A 12 -9.34 -1.43 6.11
CA ASP A 12 -10.56 -0.73 6.47
C ASP A 12 -10.30 0.61 7.16
N TYR A 13 -10.90 1.67 6.61
CA TYR A 13 -10.76 3.04 7.10
C TYR A 13 -12.10 3.70 7.39
N ILE A 14 -12.03 4.80 8.14
CA ILE A 14 -13.14 5.70 8.45
C ILE A 14 -12.99 6.94 7.57
N TYR A 15 -13.92 7.17 6.66
CA TYR A 15 -13.86 8.24 5.65
C TYR A 15 -14.67 9.45 6.09
N PHE A 16 -14.07 10.63 6.02
CA PHE A 16 -14.72 11.91 6.27
C PHE A 16 -14.78 12.73 4.97
N ASP A 17 -15.99 13.08 4.55
CA ASP A 17 -16.25 13.93 3.40
C ASP A 17 -16.18 15.41 3.80
N LEU A 18 -15.04 16.03 3.59
CA LEU A 18 -14.80 17.44 3.82
C LEU A 18 -15.11 18.32 2.61
N VAL A 19 -15.54 17.73 1.50
CA VAL A 19 -16.07 18.43 0.33
C VAL A 19 -17.48 18.90 0.61
N SER A 20 -18.35 17.96 1.05
CA SER A 20 -19.76 18.28 1.40
C SER A 20 -19.92 18.89 2.79
N TYR A 21 -19.05 18.51 3.72
CA TYR A 21 -19.12 18.90 5.14
C TYR A 21 -17.77 19.44 5.63
N PRO A 22 -17.37 20.65 5.16
CA PRO A 22 -16.10 21.24 5.56
C PRO A 22 -16.05 21.50 7.05
N ILE A 23 -14.97 21.10 7.71
CA ILE A 23 -14.74 21.30 9.13
C ILE A 23 -13.33 21.85 9.30
N SER A 24 -13.21 22.92 10.08
CA SER A 24 -11.97 23.47 10.58
C SER A 24 -11.80 23.13 12.06
N SER A 25 -10.58 23.13 12.55
CA SER A 25 -10.25 23.00 13.96
C SER A 25 -10.45 21.59 14.54
N VAL A 26 -9.98 20.56 13.84
CA VAL A 26 -9.92 19.17 14.32
C VAL A 26 -8.46 18.71 14.33
N ASP A 27 -8.00 18.13 15.44
CA ASP A 27 -6.76 17.36 15.46
C ASP A 27 -7.02 15.97 14.85
N TRP A 28 -6.71 15.85 13.55
CA TRP A 28 -6.94 14.62 12.82
C TRP A 28 -6.03 13.46 13.26
N ARG A 29 -4.85 13.75 13.84
CA ARG A 29 -3.93 12.73 14.34
C ARG A 29 -4.48 12.10 15.61
N GLU A 30 -4.91 12.93 16.58
CA GLU A 30 -5.54 12.47 17.80
C GLU A 30 -6.85 11.73 17.49
N LEU A 31 -7.65 12.28 16.56
CA LEU A 31 -8.90 11.67 16.15
C LEU A 31 -8.69 10.29 15.52
N ALA A 32 -7.64 10.12 14.71
CA ALA A 32 -7.31 8.84 14.12
C ALA A 32 -7.02 7.77 15.18
N VAL A 33 -6.19 8.09 16.17
CA VAL A 33 -5.89 7.17 17.29
C VAL A 33 -7.16 6.76 18.03
N ARG A 34 -8.01 7.73 18.36
CA ARG A 34 -9.24 7.48 19.12
C ARG A 34 -10.24 6.65 18.33
N LEU A 35 -10.55 7.06 17.10
CA LEU A 35 -11.61 6.41 16.32
C LEU A 35 -11.19 5.05 15.73
N SER A 36 -9.90 4.85 15.47
CA SER A 36 -9.40 3.58 14.92
C SER A 36 -9.36 2.45 15.93
N ASN A 37 -9.45 2.75 17.23
CA ASN A 37 -9.47 1.71 18.25
C ASN A 37 -10.67 0.77 18.05
N ARG A 38 -10.40 -0.52 17.85
CA ARG A 38 -11.42 -1.53 17.51
C ARG A 38 -12.31 -1.94 18.70
N HIS A 39 -11.95 -1.55 19.92
CA HIS A 39 -12.71 -1.87 21.15
C HIS A 39 -13.48 -0.68 21.71
N THR A 40 -12.98 0.54 21.52
CA THR A 40 -13.55 1.74 22.17
C THR A 40 -13.87 2.85 21.17
N GLY A 41 -13.48 2.71 19.91
CA GLY A 41 -13.79 3.60 18.80
C GLY A 41 -14.73 2.96 17.78
N ILE A 42 -14.70 3.46 16.55
CA ILE A 42 -15.37 2.87 15.39
C ILE A 42 -14.62 1.61 14.92
N GLY A 43 -13.32 1.61 15.12
CA GLY A 43 -12.39 0.54 14.69
C GLY A 43 -12.00 0.68 13.22
N GLY A 44 -10.70 0.56 12.94
CA GLY A 44 -10.16 0.59 11.59
C GLY A 44 -8.65 0.73 11.58
N ASP A 45 -8.08 0.70 10.38
CA ASP A 45 -6.64 0.89 10.16
C ASP A 45 -6.24 2.37 10.20
N GLY A 46 -7.25 3.27 10.26
CA GLY A 46 -7.05 4.72 10.33
C GLY A 46 -8.26 5.50 9.85
N ILE A 47 -8.03 6.78 9.56
CA ILE A 47 -9.01 7.68 8.97
C ILE A 47 -8.53 8.22 7.62
N VAL A 48 -9.46 8.51 6.73
CA VAL A 48 -9.22 9.09 5.41
C VAL A 48 -10.06 10.34 5.25
N LEU A 49 -9.44 11.43 4.84
CA LEU A 49 -10.10 12.70 4.53
C LEU A 49 -10.25 12.85 3.02
N ILE A 50 -11.48 13.03 2.56
CA ILE A 50 -11.81 13.40 1.19
C ILE A 50 -11.98 14.91 1.17
N MET A 51 -11.07 15.61 0.51
CA MET A 51 -10.97 17.07 0.57
C MET A 51 -11.10 17.69 -0.83
N PRO A 52 -11.52 18.97 -0.92
CA PRO A 52 -11.36 19.72 -2.15
C PRO A 52 -9.88 19.86 -2.52
N SER A 53 -9.57 19.96 -3.81
CA SER A 53 -8.24 20.24 -4.36
C SER A 53 -8.33 21.42 -5.33
N GLU A 54 -7.28 22.25 -5.34
CA GLU A 54 -7.16 23.34 -6.32
C GLU A 54 -6.57 22.84 -7.66
N ALA A 55 -5.82 21.74 -7.61
CA ALA A 55 -5.08 21.21 -8.77
C ALA A 55 -5.70 19.95 -9.37
N CYS A 56 -6.53 19.25 -8.61
CA CYS A 56 -7.11 17.96 -8.97
C CYS A 56 -8.62 17.93 -8.71
N ASP A 57 -9.27 16.79 -9.01
CA ASP A 57 -10.70 16.65 -8.72
C ASP A 57 -10.96 16.57 -7.21
N PHE A 58 -10.08 15.85 -6.48
CA PHE A 58 -10.14 15.69 -5.03
C PHE A 58 -8.73 15.56 -4.46
N ARG A 59 -8.64 15.74 -3.13
CA ARG A 59 -7.42 15.52 -2.35
C ARG A 59 -7.67 14.49 -1.26
N MET A 60 -6.73 13.58 -1.07
CA MET A 60 -6.69 12.62 0.03
C MET A 60 -5.66 13.02 1.07
N ARG A 61 -6.05 12.96 2.35
CA ARG A 61 -5.11 12.79 3.46
C ARG A 61 -5.51 11.53 4.22
N ILE A 62 -4.52 10.83 4.75
CA ILE A 62 -4.72 9.56 5.45
C ILE A 62 -3.90 9.55 6.73
N PHE A 63 -4.53 9.17 7.83
CA PHE A 63 -3.90 9.03 9.13
C PHE A 63 -4.11 7.59 9.61
N ASN A 64 -3.01 6.91 9.91
CA ASN A 64 -3.02 5.54 10.44
C ASN A 64 -3.60 5.51 11.87
N ALA A 65 -3.88 4.31 12.36
CA ALA A 65 -4.41 4.10 13.72
C ALA A 65 -3.47 4.59 14.84
N ASP A 66 -2.18 4.78 14.57
CA ASP A 66 -1.19 5.36 15.49
C ASP A 66 -1.10 6.89 15.42
N GLY A 67 -1.89 7.54 14.54
CA GLY A 67 -1.89 8.97 14.29
C GLY A 67 -0.83 9.46 13.30
N SER A 68 0.03 8.59 12.79
CA SER A 68 0.97 8.94 11.73
C SER A 68 0.24 9.23 10.41
N GLU A 69 0.73 10.21 9.66
CA GLU A 69 0.17 10.54 8.33
C GLU A 69 0.91 9.75 7.26
N ALA A 70 0.16 9.02 6.44
CA ALA A 70 0.70 8.29 5.30
C ALA A 70 0.53 9.10 4.00
N GLU A 71 1.50 9.01 3.11
CA GLU A 71 1.49 9.76 1.84
C GLU A 71 0.44 9.24 0.87
N MET A 72 0.19 7.93 0.83
CA MET A 72 -0.76 7.29 -0.09
C MET A 72 -1.13 5.88 0.39
N CYS A 73 -2.34 5.46 0.07
CA CYS A 73 -2.81 4.08 0.19
C CYS A 73 -3.66 3.73 -1.02
N GLY A 74 -3.25 2.73 -1.80
CA GLY A 74 -3.97 2.28 -2.99
C GLY A 74 -5.37 1.75 -2.68
N ASN A 75 -5.55 1.07 -1.54
CA ASN A 75 -6.85 0.59 -1.07
C ASN A 75 -7.79 1.76 -0.75
N ALA A 76 -7.29 2.77 -0.02
CA ALA A 76 -8.04 3.97 0.29
C ALA A 76 -8.40 4.78 -0.97
N SER A 77 -7.49 4.86 -1.95
CA SER A 77 -7.74 5.55 -3.23
C SER A 77 -8.91 4.91 -4.00
N ARG A 78 -9.00 3.55 -4.02
CA ARG A 78 -10.15 2.87 -4.65
C ARG A 78 -11.46 3.19 -3.93
N CYS A 79 -11.43 3.19 -2.61
CA CYS A 79 -12.60 3.58 -1.80
C CYS A 79 -13.04 5.01 -2.09
N ILE A 80 -12.11 5.98 -2.19
CA ILE A 80 -12.43 7.36 -2.57
C ILE A 80 -13.07 7.40 -3.94
N GLY A 81 -12.51 6.72 -4.95
CA GLY A 81 -13.08 6.67 -6.30
C GLY A 81 -14.55 6.22 -6.29
N LYS A 82 -14.84 5.12 -5.58
CA LYS A 82 -16.21 4.63 -5.39
C LYS A 82 -17.08 5.65 -4.64
N TYR A 83 -16.59 6.18 -3.53
CA TYR A 83 -17.33 7.12 -2.69
C TYR A 83 -17.77 8.36 -3.47
N VAL A 84 -16.84 9.07 -4.10
CA VAL A 84 -17.14 10.36 -4.75
C VAL A 84 -18.09 10.21 -5.93
N TYR A 85 -18.04 9.07 -6.61
CA TYR A 85 -18.95 8.78 -7.71
C TYR A 85 -20.37 8.41 -7.20
N GLU A 86 -20.45 7.44 -6.28
CA GLU A 86 -21.75 6.93 -5.79
C GLU A 86 -22.48 7.94 -4.88
N ARG A 87 -21.73 8.83 -4.19
CA ARG A 87 -22.33 9.94 -3.42
C ARG A 87 -22.65 11.17 -4.28
N GLY A 88 -22.39 11.11 -5.59
CA GLY A 88 -22.75 12.18 -6.52
C GLY A 88 -21.88 13.43 -6.45
N LEU A 89 -20.70 13.36 -5.82
CA LEU A 89 -19.72 14.45 -5.80
C LEU A 89 -19.13 14.69 -7.20
N THR A 90 -19.10 13.65 -8.03
CA THR A 90 -18.68 13.73 -9.42
C THR A 90 -19.46 12.73 -10.29
N ARG A 91 -19.47 12.98 -11.61
CA ARG A 91 -19.93 12.03 -12.64
C ARG A 91 -18.79 11.53 -13.52
N LYS A 92 -17.57 11.97 -13.25
CA LYS A 92 -16.38 11.52 -13.98
C LYS A 92 -16.07 10.07 -13.61
N THR A 93 -15.70 9.29 -14.62
CA THR A 93 -15.18 7.92 -14.45
C THR A 93 -13.66 7.88 -14.46
N ILE A 94 -12.99 9.00 -14.74
CA ILE A 94 -11.56 9.20 -14.56
C ILE A 94 -11.39 10.37 -13.60
N ILE A 95 -10.77 10.11 -12.46
CA ILE A 95 -10.64 11.06 -11.35
C ILE A 95 -9.16 11.29 -11.08
N ALA A 96 -8.74 12.55 -11.04
CA ALA A 96 -7.43 12.95 -10.55
C ALA A 96 -7.50 13.14 -9.03
N LEU A 97 -6.73 12.35 -8.28
CA LEU A 97 -6.66 12.39 -6.83
C LEU A 97 -5.29 12.91 -6.39
N GLU A 98 -5.27 14.05 -5.72
CA GLU A 98 -4.08 14.60 -5.08
C GLU A 98 -3.77 13.80 -3.82
N THR A 99 -2.53 13.31 -3.68
CA THR A 99 -2.04 12.56 -2.51
C THR A 99 -0.67 13.08 -2.08
N GLY A 100 -0.20 12.70 -0.90
CA GLY A 100 1.17 13.02 -0.44
C GLY A 100 2.27 12.47 -1.37
N ALA A 101 1.98 11.35 -2.06
CA ALA A 101 2.88 10.73 -3.05
C ALA A 101 2.58 11.20 -4.50
N GLY A 102 2.06 12.42 -4.67
CA GLY A 102 1.71 13.00 -5.96
C GLY A 102 0.31 12.65 -6.45
N VAL A 103 0.01 13.02 -7.69
CA VAL A 103 -1.31 12.81 -8.30
C VAL A 103 -1.46 11.36 -8.73
N LYS A 104 -2.58 10.74 -8.32
CA LYS A 104 -2.99 9.40 -8.78
C LYS A 104 -4.22 9.53 -9.67
N ARG A 105 -4.25 8.80 -10.79
CA ARG A 105 -5.43 8.67 -11.63
C ARG A 105 -6.19 7.42 -11.28
N LEU A 106 -7.49 7.58 -11.07
CA LEU A 106 -8.43 6.51 -10.75
C LEU A 106 -9.36 6.34 -11.95
N HIS A 107 -9.42 5.13 -12.50
CA HIS A 107 -10.35 4.78 -13.57
C HIS A 107 -11.44 3.89 -13.00
N LEU A 108 -12.68 4.37 -13.00
CA LEU A 108 -13.83 3.69 -12.44
C LEU A 108 -14.51 2.81 -13.49
N GLN A 109 -14.71 1.55 -13.19
CA GLN A 109 -15.61 0.69 -13.93
C GLN A 109 -17.00 0.78 -13.30
N VAL A 110 -17.91 1.39 -14.02
CA VAL A 110 -19.26 1.68 -13.53
C VAL A 110 -20.29 0.85 -14.30
N ASN A 111 -21.13 0.16 -13.57
CA ASN A 111 -22.27 -0.59 -14.12
C ASN A 111 -23.54 -0.18 -13.39
N ASN A 112 -24.57 0.28 -14.13
CA ASN A 112 -25.85 0.74 -13.60
C ASN A 112 -25.72 1.76 -12.43
N GLY A 113 -24.73 2.65 -12.50
CA GLY A 113 -24.50 3.67 -11.48
C GLY A 113 -23.73 3.18 -10.24
N VAL A 114 -23.33 1.91 -10.21
CA VAL A 114 -22.52 1.31 -9.16
C VAL A 114 -21.09 1.13 -9.65
N VAL A 115 -20.12 1.52 -8.85
CA VAL A 115 -18.69 1.31 -9.13
C VAL A 115 -18.33 -0.13 -8.72
N GLU A 116 -18.06 -0.98 -9.71
CA GLU A 116 -17.68 -2.38 -9.48
C GLU A 116 -16.21 -2.48 -9.10
N THR A 117 -15.33 -1.86 -9.89
CA THR A 117 -13.89 -1.84 -9.64
C THR A 117 -13.29 -0.46 -9.88
N VAL A 118 -12.14 -0.23 -9.30
CA VAL A 118 -11.34 0.98 -9.50
C VAL A 118 -9.91 0.58 -9.86
N CYS A 119 -9.44 1.05 -11.01
CA CYS A 119 -8.06 0.93 -11.42
C CYS A 119 -7.29 2.19 -10.98
N VAL A 120 -6.23 2.01 -10.23
CA VAL A 120 -5.33 3.07 -9.74
C VAL A 120 -4.03 3.03 -10.55
N GLU A 121 -3.62 4.15 -11.12
CA GLU A 121 -2.27 4.31 -11.70
C GLU A 121 -1.27 4.45 -10.54
N MET A 122 -0.56 3.36 -10.24
CA MET A 122 0.35 3.30 -9.09
C MET A 122 1.66 4.05 -9.33
N GLY A 123 2.05 4.22 -10.60
CA GLY A 123 3.29 4.85 -11.02
C GLY A 123 4.32 3.82 -11.48
N LYS A 124 5.56 4.26 -11.64
CA LYS A 124 6.65 3.45 -12.18
C LYS A 124 7.29 2.61 -11.08
N ALA A 125 7.40 1.30 -11.32
CA ALA A 125 8.17 0.42 -10.46
C ALA A 125 9.68 0.54 -10.75
N ILE A 126 10.50 0.45 -9.69
CA ILE A 126 11.95 0.33 -9.80
C ILE A 126 12.33 -1.06 -9.28
N VAL A 127 12.86 -1.88 -10.18
CA VAL A 127 13.28 -3.26 -9.87
C VAL A 127 14.78 -3.29 -9.64
N ASN A 128 15.20 -3.89 -8.55
CA ASN A 128 16.59 -4.16 -8.25
C ASN A 128 16.85 -5.66 -8.37
N GLU A 129 17.11 -6.10 -9.58
CA GLU A 129 17.59 -7.44 -9.84
C GLU A 129 19.06 -7.54 -9.43
N GLY A 130 19.35 -8.33 -8.41
CA GLY A 130 20.73 -8.65 -8.07
C GLY A 130 21.22 -8.26 -6.70
N LEU A 131 20.36 -7.87 -5.78
CA LEU A 131 20.72 -7.76 -4.37
C LEU A 131 20.94 -9.18 -3.78
N ARG A 132 22.07 -9.79 -4.18
CA ARG A 132 22.68 -10.81 -3.36
C ARG A 132 23.15 -10.13 -2.08
N MET A 133 22.96 -10.78 -0.95
CA MET A 133 23.14 -10.32 0.43
C MET A 133 24.43 -9.55 0.78
N LYS A 134 25.32 -9.27 -0.16
CA LYS A 134 26.64 -8.64 0.08
C LYS A 134 26.74 -7.16 -0.27
N ASP A 135 25.79 -6.54 -0.94
CA ASP A 135 26.06 -5.30 -1.69
C ASP A 135 25.33 -4.05 -1.26
N ILE A 136 24.67 -4.04 -0.10
CA ILE A 136 24.09 -2.80 0.42
C ILE A 136 25.04 -2.15 1.45
N ARG A 137 26.01 -1.38 0.95
CA ARG A 137 26.68 -0.35 1.76
C ARG A 137 25.97 0.97 1.55
N LEU A 138 25.25 1.42 2.58
CA LEU A 138 24.70 2.76 2.63
C LEU A 138 25.83 3.71 3.06
N ASN A 139 26.25 4.57 2.15
CA ASN A 139 27.08 5.73 2.52
C ASN A 139 26.19 6.79 3.15
N SER A 140 26.40 7.02 4.45
CA SER A 140 25.77 8.07 5.25
C SER A 140 26.43 9.42 5.02
N SER A 141 26.30 10.02 3.85
CA SER A 141 26.63 11.44 3.68
C SER A 141 26.14 11.94 2.32
N ASP A 142 24.83 12.19 2.19
CA ASP A 142 24.33 13.17 1.23
C ASP A 142 22.86 13.45 1.53
N SER A 143 22.65 14.60 2.15
CA SER A 143 21.35 15.21 2.35
C SER A 143 20.97 15.96 1.09
N GLU A 144 20.41 15.27 0.10
CA GLU A 144 19.59 15.86 -0.95
C GLU A 144 18.88 14.72 -1.68
N SER A 145 17.53 14.77 -1.66
CA SER A 145 16.60 13.93 -2.42
C SER A 145 17.09 12.50 -2.69
N ALA A 146 16.92 11.62 -1.71
CA ALA A 146 17.38 10.23 -1.78
C ALA A 146 16.54 9.41 -2.77
N ALA A 147 16.77 9.62 -4.06
CA ALA A 147 16.55 8.59 -5.06
C ALA A 147 17.63 7.52 -4.83
N TRP A 148 17.22 6.41 -4.20
CA TRP A 148 18.07 5.25 -3.99
C TRP A 148 18.65 4.78 -5.33
N ARG A 149 20.01 4.73 -5.47
CA ARG A 149 20.70 4.27 -6.67
C ARG A 149 21.48 2.99 -6.33
N PRO A 150 21.25 1.87 -7.05
CA PRO A 150 22.05 0.66 -6.88
C PRO A 150 23.38 0.79 -7.62
N HIS A 151 24.48 0.41 -6.95
CA HIS A 151 25.75 0.13 -7.60
C HIS A 151 25.89 -1.38 -7.82
N LEU A 152 26.13 -1.77 -9.07
CA LEU A 152 26.49 -3.12 -9.46
C LEU A 152 27.88 -3.48 -8.97
N LEU A 153 28.04 -4.61 -8.29
CA LEU A 153 29.33 -5.26 -8.08
C LEU A 153 29.23 -6.78 -8.23
N GLU A 154 30.16 -7.31 -9.01
CA GLU A 154 30.28 -8.73 -9.37
C GLU A 154 31.04 -9.55 -8.32
N THR A 155 30.62 -10.80 -8.20
CA THR A 155 31.31 -12.09 -7.93
C THR A 155 32.02 -12.41 -6.62
N SER A 156 31.69 -13.64 -6.21
CA SER A 156 32.41 -14.77 -5.59
C SER A 156 32.93 -14.67 -4.15
N GLU A 157 32.53 -15.63 -3.42
CA GLU A 157 33.08 -16.53 -2.43
C GLU A 157 32.22 -16.71 -1.16
N THR A 158 31.81 -17.97 -0.98
CA THR A 158 31.07 -18.47 0.19
C THR A 158 31.99 -18.54 1.38
N LYS A 159 31.75 -17.74 2.44
CA LYS A 159 32.28 -17.98 3.78
C LYS A 159 31.13 -18.43 4.69
N VAL A 160 31.25 -19.65 5.18
CA VAL A 160 30.41 -20.23 6.22
C VAL A 160 30.51 -19.36 7.48
N ILE A 161 29.37 -18.86 7.94
CA ILE A 161 29.23 -18.10 9.19
C ILE A 161 28.36 -18.92 10.14
N SER A 162 28.78 -18.97 11.38
CA SER A 162 28.33 -19.61 12.60
C SER A 162 26.82 -19.97 12.75
N PRO A 163 26.42 -20.98 13.56
CA PRO A 163 25.10 -21.59 13.63
C PRO A 163 23.94 -20.71 14.11
N SER A 164 24.15 -19.44 14.34
CA SER A 164 23.11 -18.45 14.71
C SER A 164 22.70 -17.51 13.58
N SER A 165 23.23 -17.68 12.37
CA SER A 165 22.87 -16.83 11.23
C SER A 165 21.67 -17.40 10.51
N PHE A 166 20.52 -16.73 10.66
CA PHE A 166 19.37 -16.93 9.81
C PHE A 166 19.76 -16.57 8.36
N ILE A 167 19.84 -17.59 7.50
CA ILE A 167 20.08 -17.38 6.07
C ILE A 167 18.76 -16.92 5.46
N LEU A 168 18.69 -15.65 5.12
CA LEU A 168 17.53 -15.13 4.39
C LEU A 168 17.46 -15.78 3.01
N PRO A 169 16.25 -16.15 2.56
CA PRO A 169 16.06 -16.65 1.20
C PRO A 169 16.43 -15.56 0.16
N PRO A 170 16.75 -15.94 -1.08
CA PRO A 170 16.90 -14.97 -2.16
C PRO A 170 15.63 -14.12 -2.28
N LEU A 171 15.78 -12.80 -2.24
CA LEU A 171 14.66 -11.87 -2.35
C LEU A 171 14.90 -10.88 -3.50
N SER A 172 13.82 -10.40 -4.08
CA SER A 172 13.83 -9.26 -5.00
C SER A 172 13.46 -8.00 -4.24
N VAL A 173 14.13 -6.90 -4.53
CA VAL A 173 13.75 -5.60 -3.96
C VAL A 173 13.07 -4.79 -5.05
N VAL A 174 11.85 -4.34 -4.75
CA VAL A 174 11.04 -3.50 -5.64
C VAL A 174 10.66 -2.23 -4.89
N ASP A 175 10.81 -1.09 -5.54
CA ASP A 175 10.35 0.19 -5.03
C ASP A 175 9.09 0.62 -5.80
N MET A 176 8.00 0.82 -5.06
CA MET A 176 6.70 1.33 -5.55
C MET A 176 6.40 2.74 -5.02
N GLY A 177 7.44 3.49 -4.62
CA GLY A 177 7.38 4.69 -3.79
C GLY A 177 7.60 4.38 -2.31
N ASN A 178 7.66 3.10 -1.97
CA ASN A 178 8.05 2.53 -0.69
C ASN A 178 8.74 1.18 -0.95
N PRO A 179 9.65 0.72 -0.04
CA PRO A 179 10.44 -0.47 -0.27
C PRO A 179 9.65 -1.77 -0.02
N HIS A 180 9.85 -2.74 -0.91
CA HIS A 180 9.28 -4.09 -0.83
C HIS A 180 10.36 -5.15 -1.01
N ALA A 181 10.41 -6.10 -0.09
CA ALA A 181 11.26 -7.29 -0.15
C ALA A 181 10.40 -8.50 -0.54
N VAL A 182 10.47 -8.91 -1.81
CA VAL A 182 9.66 -9.99 -2.36
C VAL A 182 10.42 -11.31 -2.27
N VAL A 183 9.89 -12.24 -1.51
CA VAL A 183 10.40 -13.61 -1.29
C VAL A 183 9.57 -14.58 -2.10
N MET A 184 10.20 -15.26 -3.09
CA MET A 184 9.54 -16.33 -3.83
C MET A 184 9.51 -17.60 -2.99
N VAL A 185 8.36 -18.26 -2.94
CA VAL A 185 8.11 -19.47 -2.14
C VAL A 185 7.72 -20.63 -3.05
N ASP A 186 8.49 -21.73 -2.96
CA ASP A 186 8.22 -22.98 -3.67
C ASP A 186 7.31 -23.87 -2.84
N GLY A 187 6.03 -23.56 -2.74
CA GLY A 187 5.08 -24.35 -1.95
C GLY A 187 4.10 -23.48 -1.18
N GLU A 188 3.57 -23.98 -0.07
CA GLU A 188 2.60 -23.25 0.74
C GLU A 188 3.28 -22.12 1.53
N ILE A 189 2.63 -20.95 1.57
CA ILE A 189 3.07 -19.82 2.39
C ILE A 189 2.54 -20.04 3.81
N THR A 190 3.39 -20.55 4.71
CA THR A 190 3.00 -20.91 6.07
C THR A 190 2.99 -19.70 7.02
N ASP A 191 2.23 -19.80 8.11
CA ASP A 191 2.23 -18.81 9.19
C ASP A 191 3.64 -18.60 9.76
N GLU A 192 4.39 -19.69 9.90
CA GLU A 192 5.78 -19.62 10.38
C GLU A 192 6.66 -18.74 9.49
N MET A 193 6.55 -18.87 8.16
CA MET A 193 7.28 -18.01 7.24
C MET A 193 6.95 -16.54 7.45
N VAL A 194 5.66 -16.20 7.51
CA VAL A 194 5.21 -14.81 7.62
C VAL A 194 5.57 -14.22 8.98
N TRP A 195 5.26 -14.95 10.08
CA TRP A 195 5.37 -14.38 11.42
C TRP A 195 6.77 -14.48 12.03
N GLN A 196 7.62 -15.37 11.54
CA GLN A 196 9.00 -15.48 12.01
C GLN A 196 9.99 -14.78 11.08
N SER A 197 9.84 -14.93 9.76
CA SER A 197 10.76 -14.32 8.80
C SER A 197 10.40 -12.88 8.46
N GLY A 198 9.09 -12.54 8.41
CA GLY A 198 8.62 -11.19 8.11
C GLY A 198 9.25 -10.13 9.00
N PRO A 199 9.10 -10.17 10.34
CA PRO A 199 9.68 -9.17 11.24
C PRO A 199 11.22 -9.13 11.20
N ARG A 200 11.89 -10.22 10.84
CA ARG A 200 13.35 -10.25 10.72
C ARG A 200 13.82 -9.56 9.45
N ILE A 201 13.12 -9.78 8.33
CA ILE A 201 13.42 -9.13 7.04
C ILE A 201 13.05 -7.64 7.12
N GLU A 202 11.89 -7.30 7.70
CA GLU A 202 11.48 -5.90 7.91
C GLU A 202 12.57 -5.06 8.57
N LYS A 203 13.24 -5.63 9.60
CA LYS A 203 14.25 -4.96 10.43
C LYS A 203 15.68 -5.28 10.01
N ASP A 204 15.88 -5.91 8.88
CA ASP A 204 17.23 -6.24 8.40
C ASP A 204 18.03 -4.94 8.18
N PRO A 205 19.31 -4.88 8.59
CA PRO A 205 20.16 -3.70 8.43
C PRO A 205 20.30 -3.17 7.00
N ARG A 206 19.97 -3.98 6.00
CA ARG A 206 19.89 -3.56 4.60
C ARG A 206 18.75 -2.59 4.32
N PHE A 207 17.72 -2.59 5.17
CA PHE A 207 16.57 -1.71 5.09
C PHE A 207 16.56 -0.76 6.30
N PRO A 208 17.35 0.33 6.31
CA PRO A 208 17.54 1.18 7.49
C PRO A 208 16.27 1.85 7.99
N HIS A 209 15.27 1.97 7.12
CA HIS A 209 13.94 2.51 7.45
C HIS A 209 12.85 1.43 7.46
N GLY A 210 13.26 0.16 7.49
CA GLY A 210 12.37 -0.98 7.36
C GLY A 210 11.85 -1.18 5.93
N THR A 211 11.23 -2.34 5.68
CA THR A 211 10.63 -2.70 4.39
C THR A 211 9.34 -3.49 4.60
N ASN A 212 8.44 -3.47 3.63
CA ASN A 212 7.38 -4.45 3.55
C ASN A 212 7.96 -5.76 3.02
N VAL A 213 7.41 -6.88 3.44
CA VAL A 213 7.91 -8.21 3.08
C VAL A 213 6.77 -9.03 2.50
N GLU A 214 6.89 -9.37 1.24
CA GLU A 214 5.91 -10.16 0.50
C GLU A 214 6.42 -11.59 0.33
N PHE A 215 5.63 -12.57 0.80
CA PHE A 215 5.83 -13.99 0.53
C PHE A 215 4.94 -14.37 -0.65
N VAL A 216 5.54 -14.77 -1.76
CA VAL A 216 4.84 -14.93 -3.04
C VAL A 216 5.02 -16.33 -3.60
N ARG A 217 3.91 -17.00 -3.92
CA ARG A 217 3.86 -18.23 -4.67
C ARG A 217 3.30 -17.96 -6.06
N VAL A 218 4.00 -18.41 -7.08
CA VAL A 218 3.50 -18.40 -8.46
C VAL A 218 2.60 -19.61 -8.66
N GLU A 219 1.30 -19.39 -8.89
CA GLU A 219 0.34 -20.45 -9.18
C GLU A 219 0.43 -20.85 -10.67
N ASN A 220 0.51 -19.86 -11.53
CA ASN A 220 0.72 -19.98 -12.98
C ASN A 220 1.17 -18.63 -13.55
N ARG A 221 1.27 -18.52 -14.89
CA ARG A 221 1.73 -17.28 -15.52
C ARG A 221 0.82 -16.06 -15.31
N GLN A 222 -0.41 -16.26 -14.86
CA GLN A 222 -1.42 -15.20 -14.71
C GLN A 222 -1.93 -15.07 -13.28
N GLU A 223 -1.45 -15.90 -12.35
CA GLU A 223 -1.93 -15.92 -10.97
C GLU A 223 -0.78 -16.05 -9.98
N LEU A 224 -0.82 -15.19 -8.96
CA LEU A 224 0.07 -15.20 -7.81
C LEU A 224 -0.76 -15.33 -6.54
N ARG A 225 -0.21 -16.03 -5.54
CA ARG A 225 -0.70 -15.98 -4.16
C ARG A 225 0.31 -15.24 -3.30
N MET A 226 -0.18 -14.31 -2.46
CA MET A 226 0.68 -13.46 -1.66
C MET A 226 0.16 -13.35 -0.22
N ARG A 227 1.10 -13.40 0.72
CA ARG A 227 0.92 -12.91 2.08
C ARG A 227 1.96 -11.84 2.37
N VAL A 228 1.64 -10.87 3.21
CA VAL A 228 2.49 -9.72 3.46
C VAL A 228 2.68 -9.46 4.95
N TRP A 229 3.90 -9.12 5.31
CA TRP A 229 4.25 -8.48 6.57
C TRP A 229 4.56 -7.02 6.30
N GLU A 230 3.64 -6.12 6.64
CA GLU A 230 3.81 -4.69 6.39
C GLU A 230 4.68 -4.03 7.46
N ARG A 231 5.51 -3.10 7.02
CA ARG A 231 6.38 -2.30 7.87
C ARG A 231 5.58 -1.56 8.96
N GLY A 232 5.86 -1.90 10.21
CA GLY A 232 5.23 -1.29 11.39
C GLY A 232 3.82 -1.78 11.71
N SER A 233 3.19 -2.58 10.85
CA SER A 233 1.80 -3.04 11.04
C SER A 233 1.68 -4.57 11.22
N GLY A 234 2.70 -5.32 10.81
CA GLY A 234 2.65 -6.77 10.81
C GLY A 234 1.87 -7.36 9.63
N GLU A 235 1.33 -8.57 9.79
CA GLU A 235 0.53 -9.17 8.73
C GLU A 235 -0.81 -8.45 8.58
N THR A 236 -1.14 -8.09 7.33
CA THR A 236 -2.39 -7.44 6.97
C THR A 236 -3.17 -8.22 5.92
N MET A 237 -4.45 -7.91 5.78
CA MET A 237 -5.33 -8.58 4.82
C MET A 237 -5.01 -8.25 3.36
N ALA A 238 -4.47 -7.03 3.09
CA ALA A 238 -4.17 -6.59 1.75
C ALA A 238 -3.22 -5.38 1.74
N CYS A 239 -2.09 -5.53 1.05
CA CYS A 239 -1.16 -4.45 0.72
C CYS A 239 -1.15 -4.22 -0.79
N GLY A 240 -1.65 -3.05 -1.24
CA GLY A 240 -1.76 -2.75 -2.66
C GLY A 240 -0.40 -2.57 -3.34
N THR A 241 0.52 -1.84 -2.72
CA THR A 241 1.90 -1.67 -3.23
C THR A 241 2.68 -2.98 -3.17
N GLY A 242 2.44 -3.83 -2.15
CA GLY A 242 3.01 -5.16 -2.06
C GLY A 242 2.54 -6.09 -3.18
N ALA A 243 1.26 -6.05 -3.54
CA ALA A 243 0.74 -6.79 -4.69
C ALA A 243 1.38 -6.34 -6.02
N CYS A 244 1.54 -5.01 -6.19
CA CYS A 244 2.26 -4.46 -7.34
C CYS A 244 3.72 -4.93 -7.36
N ALA A 245 4.44 -4.85 -6.24
CA ALA A 245 5.83 -5.29 -6.12
C ALA A 245 5.99 -6.78 -6.41
N SER A 246 5.05 -7.62 -5.94
CA SER A 246 5.01 -9.07 -6.18
C SER A 246 4.85 -9.40 -7.66
N ALA A 247 3.91 -8.72 -8.34
CA ALA A 247 3.70 -8.87 -9.78
C ALA A 247 4.94 -8.45 -10.58
N VAL A 248 5.50 -7.28 -10.23
CA VAL A 248 6.70 -6.73 -10.88
C VAL A 248 7.90 -7.65 -10.71
N ALA A 249 8.17 -8.16 -9.50
CA ALA A 249 9.27 -9.08 -9.24
C ALA A 249 9.11 -10.41 -9.99
N SER A 250 7.88 -10.93 -10.08
CA SER A 250 7.58 -12.18 -10.79
C SER A 250 7.71 -12.02 -12.31
N TYR A 251 7.23 -10.92 -12.86
CA TYR A 251 7.35 -10.57 -14.27
C TYR A 251 8.82 -10.37 -14.68
N ALA A 252 9.59 -9.60 -13.89
CA ALA A 252 11.02 -9.38 -14.15
C ALA A 252 11.83 -10.67 -14.18
N LYS A 253 11.43 -11.69 -13.42
CA LYS A 253 12.04 -13.03 -13.44
C LYS A 253 11.52 -13.94 -14.57
N GLY A 254 10.59 -13.47 -15.39
CA GLY A 254 9.96 -14.26 -16.45
C GLY A 254 9.03 -15.38 -15.95
N LEU A 255 8.64 -15.33 -14.68
CA LEU A 255 7.76 -16.33 -14.04
C LEU A 255 6.29 -16.11 -14.39
N THR A 256 5.89 -14.86 -14.63
CA THR A 256 4.52 -14.48 -14.99
C THR A 256 4.47 -13.64 -16.25
N ASP A 257 3.25 -13.45 -16.78
CA ASP A 257 2.93 -12.46 -17.78
C ASP A 257 2.89 -11.06 -17.13
N ASN A 258 2.77 -10.00 -17.94
CA ASN A 258 2.70 -8.62 -17.47
C ASN A 258 1.32 -8.23 -16.93
N GLU A 259 0.35 -9.12 -17.01
CA GLU A 259 -0.97 -9.00 -16.40
C GLU A 259 -1.23 -10.22 -15.52
N VAL A 260 -1.45 -9.98 -14.22
CA VAL A 260 -1.63 -11.04 -13.24
C VAL A 260 -2.70 -10.70 -12.23
N THR A 261 -3.38 -11.72 -11.74
CA THR A 261 -4.21 -11.65 -10.54
C THR A 261 -3.38 -12.05 -9.33
N VAL A 262 -3.32 -11.19 -8.33
CA VAL A 262 -2.67 -11.45 -7.05
C VAL A 262 -3.74 -11.76 -6.01
N HIS A 263 -3.75 -13.01 -5.52
CA HIS A 263 -4.64 -13.46 -4.47
C HIS A 263 -4.04 -13.12 -3.09
N LEU A 264 -4.71 -12.25 -2.35
CA LEU A 264 -4.37 -11.87 -0.98
C LEU A 264 -5.37 -12.48 0.00
N LEU A 265 -5.10 -12.37 1.31
CA LEU A 265 -6.04 -12.82 2.34
C LEU A 265 -7.40 -12.12 2.25
N GLY A 266 -7.41 -10.84 1.89
CA GLY A 266 -8.61 -10.00 1.81
C GLY A 266 -9.34 -10.07 0.45
N GLY A 267 -8.78 -10.74 -0.55
CA GLY A 267 -9.34 -10.86 -1.90
C GLY A 267 -8.32 -10.58 -3.00
N ASP A 268 -8.80 -10.37 -4.22
CA ASP A 268 -7.99 -10.33 -5.42
C ASP A 268 -7.70 -8.91 -5.91
N LEU A 269 -6.47 -8.70 -6.38
CA LEU A 269 -6.05 -7.52 -7.12
C LEU A 269 -5.55 -7.93 -8.50
N HIS A 270 -6.04 -7.26 -9.53
CA HIS A 270 -5.49 -7.40 -10.87
C HIS A 270 -4.42 -6.33 -11.10
N ILE A 271 -3.21 -6.77 -11.43
CA ILE A 271 -2.06 -5.91 -11.67
C ILE A 271 -1.66 -6.00 -13.14
N SER A 272 -1.45 -4.86 -13.77
CA SER A 272 -0.89 -4.77 -15.12
C SER A 272 0.35 -3.89 -15.15
N ILE A 273 1.35 -4.30 -15.92
CA ILE A 273 2.66 -3.67 -16.04
C ILE A 273 2.88 -3.39 -17.52
N ASP A 274 3.16 -2.14 -17.88
CA ASP A 274 3.46 -1.80 -19.27
C ASP A 274 4.98 -1.89 -19.59
N GLU A 275 5.33 -1.65 -20.85
CA GLU A 275 6.71 -1.68 -21.35
C GLU A 275 7.65 -0.65 -20.71
N HIS A 276 7.08 0.36 -20.04
CA HIS A 276 7.81 1.41 -19.32
C HIS A 276 7.84 1.18 -17.80
N TRP A 277 7.40 -0.01 -17.35
CA TRP A 277 7.26 -0.39 -15.94
C TRP A 277 6.26 0.47 -15.17
N GLN A 278 5.29 1.07 -15.86
CA GLN A 278 4.15 1.70 -15.20
C GLN A 278 3.19 0.62 -14.73
N VAL A 279 2.80 0.73 -13.48
CA VAL A 279 1.98 -0.29 -12.83
C VAL A 279 0.58 0.27 -12.61
N ARG A 280 -0.43 -0.53 -12.95
CA ARG A 280 -1.83 -0.29 -12.64
C ARG A 280 -2.34 -1.39 -11.74
N MET A 281 -3.14 -1.01 -10.76
CA MET A 281 -3.75 -1.91 -9.80
C MET A 281 -5.27 -1.75 -9.82
N THR A 282 -5.97 -2.80 -10.17
CA THR A 282 -7.44 -2.84 -10.22
C THR A 282 -8.00 -3.74 -9.13
N GLY A 283 -9.00 -3.26 -8.42
CA GLY A 283 -9.69 -4.04 -7.41
C GLY A 283 -10.98 -3.40 -6.93
N GLY A 284 -11.72 -4.11 -6.11
CA GLY A 284 -12.97 -3.65 -5.51
C GLY A 284 -12.75 -2.67 -4.36
N ALA A 285 -13.84 -2.00 -4.01
CA ALA A 285 -14.00 -1.22 -2.80
C ALA A 285 -15.42 -1.40 -2.27
N THR A 286 -15.59 -1.42 -0.96
CA THR A 286 -16.88 -1.69 -0.31
C THR A 286 -17.23 -0.59 0.67
N ILE A 287 -18.43 -0.01 0.54
CA ILE A 287 -19.06 0.79 1.58
C ILE A 287 -19.71 -0.18 2.57
N VAL A 288 -19.34 -0.07 3.85
CA VAL A 288 -19.86 -0.96 4.89
C VAL A 288 -21.07 -0.35 5.57
N PHE A 289 -20.92 0.87 6.12
CA PHE A 289 -22.00 1.62 6.72
C PHE A 289 -21.66 3.11 6.84
N ASP A 290 -22.69 3.92 7.01
CA ASP A 290 -22.58 5.34 7.38
C ASP A 290 -22.89 5.51 8.88
N GLY A 291 -22.29 6.51 9.51
CA GLY A 291 -22.52 6.82 10.91
C GLY A 291 -22.23 8.28 11.25
N GLU A 292 -22.50 8.61 12.52
CA GLU A 292 -22.15 9.91 13.08
C GLU A 292 -21.35 9.72 14.37
N VAL A 293 -20.38 10.59 14.60
CA VAL A 293 -19.54 10.57 15.80
C VAL A 293 -19.37 12.00 16.35
N GLU A 294 -19.37 12.11 17.66
CA GLU A 294 -19.01 13.36 18.33
C GLU A 294 -17.50 13.55 18.29
N VAL A 295 -17.07 14.71 17.82
CA VAL A 295 -15.67 15.09 17.70
C VAL A 295 -15.44 16.36 18.50
N PRO A 296 -14.50 16.35 19.46
CA PRO A 296 -14.12 17.57 20.15
C PRO A 296 -13.49 18.53 19.13
N LEU A 297 -14.04 19.73 19.06
CA LEU A 297 -13.41 20.81 18.29
C LEU A 297 -12.27 21.38 19.13
N VAL A 298 -11.09 21.49 18.53
CA VAL A 298 -9.97 22.23 19.13
C VAL A 298 -10.37 23.70 19.17
N ALA A 299 -10.32 24.33 20.35
CA ALA A 299 -10.57 25.75 20.44
C ALA A 299 -9.58 26.50 19.54
N ASP A 300 -10.11 27.40 18.70
CA ASP A 300 -9.28 28.27 17.86
C ASP A 300 -8.37 29.10 18.79
N PRO A 301 -7.04 28.91 18.71
CA PRO A 301 -6.13 29.77 19.46
C PRO A 301 -6.11 31.15 18.80
N ARG A 302 -7.07 32.01 19.22
CA ARG A 302 -7.00 33.44 18.89
C ARG A 302 -6.05 34.17 19.82
#